data_a7fbf0b3e2afe2ae2d0519fabb2cea7f
#
_entry.id   a7fbf0b3e2afe2ae2d0519fabb2cea7f
#
_cell.length_a   1.000
_cell.length_b   1.000
_cell.length_c   1.000
_cell.angle_alpha   90.00
_cell.angle_beta   90.00
_cell.angle_gamma   90.00
#
_symmetry.space_group_name_H-M   'P 1'
#
loop_
_entity.id
_entity.type
_entity.pdbx_description
1 polymer ?
#
loop_
_entity_poly.entity_id
_entity_poly.type
_entity_poly.pdbx_seq_one_letter_code
_entity_poly.pdbx_strand_id
1 'polypeptide(L)'
;MIIQAIVAHTREHGCSPSNREIAERADLASTSSVSHHLHQLRDADLVSYDDGRPRTVTVTYAGLRAIGPADQARMTSGGAQPGAGQPPQVIRREAIAWVPLVGRIAAGAPILAEQSIENYWPLPREFVGPEEGLFMLEVVGESMTGAGIFSGDLVVIRPFFEAPRNGDIVAAAVEGIEPEGTVKTYKKVGRRVWLMPHNPAYTPIPGEKAEFFGKVVAVLRQV
;
A
#
# COMPACT_ATOMS: atom_id res chain seq x y z
N MET A 1 9.07 -2.97 20.41
CA MET A 1 9.78 -1.85 21.06
C MET A 1 10.50 -0.96 20.05
N ILE A 2 11.58 -1.38 19.35
CA ILE A 2 12.29 -0.51 18.38
C ILE A 2 11.40 -0.13 17.16
N ILE A 3 10.73 -1.08 16.52
CA ILE A 3 9.83 -0.80 15.40
C ILE A 3 8.74 0.20 15.81
N GLN A 4 8.17 0.04 17.00
CA GLN A 4 7.18 0.97 17.54
C GLN A 4 7.76 2.38 17.75
N ALA A 5 9.00 2.48 18.23
CA ALA A 5 9.70 3.76 18.41
C ALA A 5 9.93 4.47 17.07
N ILE A 6 10.32 3.73 16.01
CA ILE A 6 10.50 4.25 14.66
C ILE A 6 9.17 4.76 14.10
N VAL A 7 8.12 3.94 14.16
CA VAL A 7 6.77 4.31 13.67
C VAL A 7 6.22 5.52 14.42
N ALA A 8 6.32 5.54 15.76
CA ALA A 8 5.84 6.66 16.57
C ALA A 8 6.58 7.97 16.24
N HIS A 9 7.92 7.92 16.12
CA HIS A 9 8.71 9.10 15.78
C HIS A 9 8.35 9.62 14.38
N THR A 10 8.28 8.73 13.38
CA THR A 10 7.95 9.11 12.00
C THR A 10 6.55 9.73 11.92
N ARG A 11 5.58 9.23 12.70
CA ARG A 11 4.24 9.80 12.80
C ARG A 11 4.21 11.19 13.44
N GLU A 12 5.00 11.42 14.49
CA GLU A 12 5.02 12.69 15.22
C GLU A 12 5.77 13.80 14.46
N HIS A 13 6.87 13.46 13.80
CA HIS A 13 7.82 14.43 13.26
C HIS A 13 7.83 14.48 11.72
N GLY A 14 7.19 13.52 11.04
CA GLY A 14 7.14 13.43 9.57
C GLY A 14 8.48 13.04 8.93
N CYS A 15 9.47 12.59 9.72
CA CYS A 15 10.77 12.16 9.24
C CYS A 15 11.27 10.95 10.02
N SER A 16 12.18 10.19 9.42
CA SER A 16 12.83 9.05 10.04
C SER A 16 13.65 9.46 11.26
N PRO A 17 13.61 8.69 12.38
CA PRO A 17 14.42 8.97 13.55
C PRO A 17 15.89 8.68 13.33
N SER A 18 16.76 9.38 14.08
CA SER A 18 18.15 9.01 14.27
C SER A 18 18.29 7.87 15.31
N ASN A 19 19.42 7.17 15.33
CA ASN A 19 19.68 6.13 16.32
C ASN A 19 19.57 6.62 17.76
N ARG A 20 19.87 7.90 18.02
CA ARG A 20 19.73 8.51 19.34
C ARG A 20 18.25 8.66 19.74
N GLU A 21 17.42 9.16 18.83
CA GLU A 21 15.97 9.30 19.06
C GLU A 21 15.28 7.94 19.22
N ILE A 22 15.78 6.91 18.50
CA ILE A 22 15.31 5.52 18.69
C ILE A 22 15.71 5.02 20.08
N ALA A 23 16.95 5.26 20.53
CA ALA A 23 17.42 4.84 21.85
C ALA A 23 16.58 5.46 22.97
N GLU A 24 16.34 6.77 22.91
CA GLU A 24 15.54 7.52 23.87
C GLU A 24 14.09 6.98 23.94
N ARG A 25 13.45 6.72 22.77
CA ARG A 25 12.06 6.23 22.74
C ARG A 25 11.91 4.75 23.08
N ALA A 26 12.93 3.94 22.80
CA ALA A 26 12.92 2.51 23.07
C ALA A 26 13.50 2.15 24.45
N ASP A 27 13.86 3.17 25.26
CA ASP A 27 14.51 3.01 26.59
C ASP A 27 15.77 2.12 26.51
N LEU A 28 16.62 2.40 25.50
CA LEU A 28 17.87 1.69 25.29
C LEU A 28 19.06 2.50 25.78
N ALA A 29 19.97 1.86 26.51
CA ALA A 29 21.09 2.49 27.15
C ALA A 29 22.13 3.10 26.20
N SER A 30 22.15 2.70 24.91
CA SER A 30 23.15 3.20 23.95
C SER A 30 22.68 3.12 22.50
N THR A 31 23.25 3.98 21.65
CA THR A 31 23.07 3.94 20.18
C THR A 31 23.68 2.69 19.55
N SER A 32 24.69 2.09 20.18
CA SER A 32 25.28 0.82 19.73
C SER A 32 24.30 -0.33 19.85
N SER A 33 23.51 -0.37 20.91
CA SER A 33 22.42 -1.35 21.08
C SER A 33 21.35 -1.17 20.00
N VAL A 34 21.01 0.08 19.66
CA VAL A 34 20.08 0.37 18.55
C VAL A 34 20.62 -0.17 17.24
N SER A 35 21.89 0.13 16.90
CA SER A 35 22.51 -0.36 15.66
C SER A 35 22.49 -1.89 15.56
N HIS A 36 22.83 -2.58 16.67
CA HIS A 36 22.78 -4.04 16.71
C HIS A 36 21.37 -4.58 16.43
N HIS A 37 20.36 -4.01 17.05
CA HIS A 37 18.97 -4.43 16.83
C HIS A 37 18.46 -4.05 15.44
N LEU A 38 18.87 -2.90 14.88
CA LEU A 38 18.50 -2.51 13.52
C LEU A 38 19.08 -3.50 12.49
N HIS A 39 20.31 -4.00 12.68
CA HIS A 39 20.87 -5.05 11.83
C HIS A 39 20.02 -6.33 11.90
N GLN A 40 19.67 -6.80 13.10
CA GLN A 40 18.83 -7.98 13.26
C GLN A 40 17.44 -7.81 12.62
N LEU A 41 16.84 -6.63 12.76
CA LEU A 41 15.54 -6.33 12.16
C LEU A 41 15.62 -6.22 10.63
N ARG A 42 16.73 -5.71 10.09
CA ARG A 42 16.98 -5.70 8.65
C ARG A 42 17.19 -7.12 8.11
N ASP A 43 17.96 -7.94 8.79
CA ASP A 43 18.18 -9.35 8.40
C ASP A 43 16.87 -10.17 8.45
N ALA A 44 15.91 -9.75 9.27
CA ALA A 44 14.56 -10.31 9.34
C ALA A 44 13.55 -9.61 8.40
N ASP A 45 14.00 -8.70 7.53
CA ASP A 45 13.19 -7.90 6.61
C ASP A 45 12.09 -7.06 7.28
N LEU A 46 12.30 -6.65 8.53
CA LEU A 46 11.34 -5.86 9.29
C LEU A 46 11.60 -4.34 9.21
N VAL A 47 12.83 -3.93 8.90
CA VAL A 47 13.24 -2.54 8.67
C VAL A 47 14.21 -2.46 7.50
N SER A 48 14.26 -1.30 6.84
CA SER A 48 15.25 -0.95 5.82
C SER A 48 15.94 0.36 6.19
N TYR A 49 17.23 0.51 5.86
CA TYR A 49 17.98 1.75 6.02
C TYR A 49 19.27 1.74 5.21
N ASP A 50 19.78 2.93 4.88
CA ASP A 50 21.06 3.12 4.21
C ASP A 50 22.21 3.14 5.21
N ASP A 51 23.20 2.26 5.04
CA ASP A 51 24.39 2.25 5.90
C ASP A 51 25.16 3.57 5.74
N GLY A 52 25.50 4.19 6.89
CA GLY A 52 26.25 5.43 6.93
C GLY A 52 25.45 6.71 6.70
N ARG A 53 24.15 6.65 6.41
CA ARG A 53 23.28 7.83 6.31
C ARG A 53 22.34 7.92 7.51
N PRO A 54 22.32 9.05 8.23
CA PRO A 54 21.37 9.25 9.32
C PRO A 54 19.94 9.46 8.78
N ARG A 55 18.92 9.10 9.56
CA ARG A 55 17.50 9.33 9.28
C ARG A 55 16.98 8.64 8.00
N THR A 56 17.51 7.45 7.68
CA THR A 56 17.05 6.64 6.54
C THR A 56 16.27 5.40 6.97
N VAL A 57 16.17 5.13 8.29
CA VAL A 57 15.49 3.94 8.78
C VAL A 57 13.99 4.01 8.51
N THR A 58 13.48 3.01 7.80
CA THR A 58 12.06 2.82 7.48
C THR A 58 11.61 1.44 7.96
N VAL A 59 10.34 1.32 8.33
CA VAL A 59 9.74 0.03 8.71
C VAL A 59 9.11 -0.58 7.48
N THR A 60 9.51 -1.81 7.17
CA THR A 60 8.93 -2.58 6.05
C THR A 60 7.49 -2.99 6.35
N TYR A 61 6.79 -3.48 5.32
CA TYR A 61 5.45 -4.04 5.51
C TYR A 61 5.43 -5.22 6.49
N ALA A 62 6.44 -6.09 6.43
CA ALA A 62 6.60 -7.19 7.39
C ALA A 62 6.81 -6.67 8.82
N GLY A 63 7.58 -5.59 8.98
CA GLY A 63 7.79 -4.91 10.25
C GLY A 63 6.52 -4.29 10.82
N LEU A 64 5.68 -3.68 9.98
CA LEU A 64 4.38 -3.13 10.40
C LEU A 64 3.42 -4.25 10.83
N ARG A 65 3.43 -5.40 10.18
CA ARG A 65 2.62 -6.57 10.59
C ARG A 65 3.12 -7.25 11.86
N ALA A 66 4.41 -7.19 12.14
CA ALA A 66 5.00 -7.74 13.36
C ALA A 66 4.58 -6.96 14.62
N ILE A 67 4.09 -5.73 14.47
CA ILE A 67 3.47 -4.95 15.55
C ILE A 67 2.01 -5.39 15.62
N GLY A 68 1.68 -6.32 16.52
CA GLY A 68 0.34 -6.90 16.64
C GLY A 68 -0.76 -5.86 16.91
N PRO A 69 -2.04 -6.20 16.58
CA PRO A 69 -3.19 -5.29 16.70
C PRO A 69 -3.43 -4.75 18.13
N ALA A 70 -2.96 -5.44 19.16
CA ALA A 70 -3.04 -4.99 20.55
C ALA A 70 -2.11 -3.80 20.87
N ASP A 71 -0.98 -3.68 20.17
CA ASP A 71 -0.06 -2.55 20.33
C ASP A 71 -0.46 -1.37 19.44
N GLN A 72 -1.16 -1.61 18.34
CA GLN A 72 -1.79 -0.56 17.55
C GLN A 72 -2.92 0.12 18.32
N ALA A 73 -3.71 -0.62 19.10
CA ALA A 73 -4.81 -0.08 19.92
C ALA A 73 -4.31 0.77 21.11
N ARG A 74 -3.15 0.48 21.69
CA ARG A 74 -2.57 1.27 22.81
C ARG A 74 -2.04 2.64 22.38
N MET A 75 -1.81 2.86 21.09
CA MET A 75 -1.41 4.17 20.54
C MET A 75 -2.61 5.11 20.28
N THR A 76 -3.84 4.63 20.44
CA THR A 76 -5.08 5.39 20.16
C THR A 76 -5.78 5.96 21.41
N SER A 77 -5.32 5.67 22.64
CA SER A 77 -5.98 6.08 23.86
C SER A 77 -5.33 7.28 24.55
N GLY A 78 -5.17 8.38 23.82
CA GLY A 78 -4.92 9.72 24.37
C GLY A 78 -6.19 10.56 24.26
N GLY A 79 -6.94 10.68 25.36
CA GLY A 79 -8.31 11.18 25.36
C GLY A 79 -8.51 12.62 24.95
N ALA A 80 -9.61 12.84 24.23
CA ALA A 80 -10.41 14.06 24.27
C ALA A 80 -11.85 13.72 23.90
N GLN A 81 -12.80 14.12 24.76
CA GLN A 81 -14.24 13.96 24.56
C GLN A 81 -14.76 14.84 23.42
N PRO A 82 -15.76 14.40 22.65
CA PRO A 82 -16.33 15.18 21.55
C PRO A 82 -17.32 16.24 22.07
N GLY A 83 -17.00 17.51 21.86
CA GLY A 83 -17.95 18.60 21.91
C GLY A 83 -18.68 18.73 20.57
N ALA A 84 -20.01 18.77 20.61
CA ALA A 84 -20.86 18.89 19.42
C ALA A 84 -20.68 20.24 18.71
N GLY A 85 -20.50 20.24 17.39
CA GLY A 85 -20.91 21.36 16.54
C GLY A 85 -19.87 22.14 15.76
N GLN A 86 -18.67 21.62 15.45
CA GLN A 86 -17.81 22.21 14.41
C GLN A 86 -17.23 21.10 13.51
N PRO A 87 -17.12 21.34 12.17
CA PRO A 87 -16.41 20.39 11.33
C PRO A 87 -14.98 20.25 11.84
N PRO A 88 -14.43 19.01 11.95
CA PRO A 88 -13.11 18.79 12.53
C PRO A 88 -12.05 19.49 11.68
N GLN A 89 -11.45 20.56 12.20
CA GLN A 89 -10.33 21.29 11.57
C GLN A 89 -8.98 20.53 11.68
N VAL A 90 -8.99 19.33 12.21
CA VAL A 90 -7.83 18.46 12.27
C VAL A 90 -8.21 17.14 11.63
N ILE A 91 -7.74 16.91 10.40
CA ILE A 91 -7.72 15.57 9.81
C ILE A 91 -6.92 14.72 10.80
N ARG A 92 -7.61 13.83 11.54
CA ARG A 92 -6.93 12.89 12.42
C ARG A 92 -5.96 12.09 11.54
N ARG A 93 -4.68 12.07 11.88
CA ARG A 93 -3.66 11.28 11.14
C ARG A 93 -4.05 9.81 11.00
N GLU A 94 -4.86 9.30 11.94
CA GLU A 94 -5.49 7.97 11.89
C GLU A 94 -6.50 7.80 10.76
N ALA A 95 -7.00 8.90 10.18
CA ALA A 95 -7.93 8.89 9.05
C ALA A 95 -7.22 8.85 7.68
N ILE A 96 -5.90 8.82 7.64
CA ILE A 96 -5.10 8.79 6.40
C ILE A 96 -4.47 7.40 6.23
N ALA A 97 -4.63 6.84 5.04
CA ALA A 97 -3.88 5.69 4.55
C ALA A 97 -2.73 6.20 3.66
N TRP A 98 -1.52 5.73 3.91
CA TRP A 98 -0.37 5.98 3.05
C TRP A 98 -0.27 4.86 2.03
N VAL A 99 -0.71 5.13 0.81
CA VAL A 99 -0.81 4.12 -0.25
C VAL A 99 0.39 4.25 -1.18
N PRO A 100 1.22 3.19 -1.32
CA PRO A 100 2.37 3.22 -2.23
C PRO A 100 1.92 3.24 -3.68
N LEU A 101 2.53 4.10 -4.50
CA LEU A 101 2.47 4.05 -5.95
C LEU A 101 3.56 3.09 -6.44
N VAL A 102 3.15 2.05 -7.15
CA VAL A 102 4.03 1.02 -7.72
C VAL A 102 4.16 1.29 -9.20
N GLY A 103 5.39 1.45 -9.71
CA GLY A 103 5.63 1.80 -11.10
C GLY A 103 5.23 0.70 -12.07
N ARG A 104 5.84 -0.48 -11.95
CA ARG A 104 5.53 -1.63 -12.81
C ARG A 104 5.36 -2.89 -11.99
N ILE A 105 4.33 -3.67 -12.33
CA ILE A 105 4.11 -5.01 -11.77
C ILE A 105 4.39 -6.01 -12.86
N ALA A 106 5.25 -6.99 -12.58
CA ALA A 106 5.45 -8.15 -13.44
C ALA A 106 4.85 -9.39 -12.80
N ALA A 107 4.32 -10.29 -13.63
CA ALA A 107 3.82 -11.59 -13.17
C ALA A 107 4.93 -12.37 -12.43
N GLY A 108 4.58 -12.91 -11.25
CA GLY A 108 5.51 -13.68 -10.41
C GLY A 108 6.46 -12.86 -9.55
N ALA A 109 6.46 -11.52 -9.64
CA ALA A 109 7.25 -10.65 -8.75
C ALA A 109 6.42 -10.19 -7.53
N PRO A 110 7.04 -9.99 -6.34
CA PRO A 110 6.35 -9.38 -5.21
C PRO A 110 5.90 -7.96 -5.57
N ILE A 111 4.60 -7.68 -5.50
CA ILE A 111 3.99 -6.39 -5.90
C ILE A 111 4.55 -5.22 -5.11
N LEU A 112 4.86 -5.42 -3.84
CA LEU A 112 5.40 -4.41 -2.92
C LEU A 112 6.91 -4.58 -2.69
N ALA A 113 7.65 -5.08 -3.70
CA ALA A 113 9.10 -5.03 -3.64
C ALA A 113 9.53 -3.54 -3.54
N GLU A 114 10.43 -3.21 -2.61
CA GLU A 114 10.89 -1.82 -2.39
C GLU A 114 11.40 -1.13 -3.67
N GLN A 115 11.97 -1.91 -4.59
CA GLN A 115 12.46 -1.44 -5.88
C GLN A 115 11.35 -0.97 -6.85
N SER A 116 10.09 -1.32 -6.57
CA SER A 116 8.93 -0.98 -7.41
C SER A 116 8.12 0.20 -6.85
N ILE A 117 8.41 0.67 -5.64
CA ILE A 117 7.67 1.77 -5.01
C ILE A 117 8.32 3.10 -5.41
N GLU A 118 7.57 3.92 -6.13
CA GLU A 118 8.01 5.24 -6.59
C GLU A 118 7.70 6.35 -5.59
N ASN A 119 6.53 6.28 -4.94
CA ASN A 119 6.07 7.31 -4.01
C ASN A 119 4.98 6.75 -3.08
N TYR A 120 4.60 7.54 -2.04
CA TYR A 120 3.46 7.27 -1.17
C TYR A 120 2.45 8.42 -1.24
N TRP A 121 1.18 8.08 -1.38
CA TRP A 121 0.08 9.04 -1.44
C TRP A 121 -0.78 8.98 -0.19
N PRO A 122 -1.04 10.13 0.48
CA PRO A 122 -1.94 10.20 1.61
C PRO A 122 -3.39 10.21 1.13
N LEU A 123 -4.14 9.14 1.38
CA LEU A 123 -5.55 9.05 1.02
C LEU A 123 -6.44 8.94 2.26
N PRO A 124 -7.64 9.57 2.28
CA PRO A 124 -8.57 9.38 3.38
C PRO A 124 -9.02 7.93 3.50
N ARG A 125 -8.92 7.34 4.70
CA ARG A 125 -9.36 5.95 4.96
C ARG A 125 -10.84 5.73 4.69
N GLU A 126 -11.67 6.73 4.93
CA GLU A 126 -13.10 6.70 4.61
C GLU A 126 -13.36 6.51 3.11
N PHE A 127 -12.41 6.93 2.25
CA PHE A 127 -12.50 6.82 0.80
C PHE A 127 -11.95 5.50 0.26
N VAL A 128 -10.83 5.02 0.81
CA VAL A 128 -10.17 3.80 0.32
C VAL A 128 -10.40 2.59 1.22
N GLY A 129 -11.00 2.75 2.40
CA GLY A 129 -11.24 1.70 3.37
C GLY A 129 -9.98 1.27 4.13
N PRO A 130 -9.94 0.03 4.67
CA PRO A 130 -8.80 -0.48 5.42
C PRO A 130 -7.51 -0.42 4.60
N GLU A 131 -6.40 -0.02 5.25
CA GLU A 131 -5.10 0.23 4.62
C GLU A 131 -4.32 -1.05 4.26
N GLU A 132 -4.72 -2.20 4.77
CA GLU A 132 -3.97 -3.44 4.65
C GLU A 132 -3.68 -3.80 3.19
N GLY A 133 -2.39 -3.67 2.81
CA GLY A 133 -1.87 -4.05 1.51
C GLY A 133 -2.33 -3.20 0.33
N LEU A 134 -2.99 -2.04 0.55
CA LEU A 134 -3.36 -1.13 -0.54
C LEU A 134 -2.12 -0.67 -1.31
N PHE A 135 -2.24 -0.62 -2.61
CA PHE A 135 -1.23 -0.02 -3.48
C PHE A 135 -1.91 0.70 -4.66
N MET A 136 -1.17 1.53 -5.37
CA MET A 136 -1.63 2.23 -6.56
C MET A 136 -0.82 1.86 -7.78
N LEU A 137 -1.48 1.90 -8.92
CA LEU A 137 -0.88 1.78 -10.25
C LEU A 137 -1.30 2.96 -11.10
N GLU A 138 -0.40 3.42 -11.97
CA GLU A 138 -0.75 4.30 -13.06
C GLU A 138 -1.32 3.49 -14.23
N VAL A 139 -2.46 3.94 -14.74
CA VAL A 139 -3.12 3.31 -15.88
C VAL A 139 -2.46 3.76 -17.18
N VAL A 140 -2.05 2.81 -18.00
CA VAL A 140 -1.54 3.06 -19.36
C VAL A 140 -2.50 2.46 -20.37
N GLY A 141 -2.88 3.25 -21.37
CA GLY A 141 -3.78 2.83 -22.44
C GLY A 141 -5.27 3.13 -22.19
N GLU A 142 -6.09 2.79 -23.16
CA GLU A 142 -7.50 3.24 -23.25
C GLU A 142 -8.52 2.11 -23.11
N SER A 143 -8.11 0.92 -22.71
CA SER A 143 -8.98 -0.26 -22.68
C SER A 143 -10.17 -0.16 -21.72
N MET A 144 -10.14 0.78 -20.76
CA MET A 144 -11.16 0.94 -19.72
C MET A 144 -11.90 2.29 -19.77
N THR A 145 -11.81 3.02 -20.88
CA THR A 145 -12.42 4.35 -21.05
C THR A 145 -13.93 4.34 -20.87
N GLY A 146 -14.63 3.30 -21.32
CA GLY A 146 -16.07 3.13 -21.09
C GLY A 146 -16.46 2.85 -19.63
N ALA A 147 -15.50 2.53 -18.76
CA ALA A 147 -15.68 2.45 -17.31
C ALA A 147 -15.23 3.73 -16.61
N GLY A 148 -14.87 4.79 -17.35
CA GLY A 148 -14.43 6.07 -16.81
C GLY A 148 -12.97 6.07 -16.31
N ILE A 149 -12.17 5.05 -16.65
CA ILE A 149 -10.74 4.93 -16.33
C ILE A 149 -9.94 5.21 -17.58
N PHE A 150 -9.04 6.20 -17.51
CA PHE A 150 -8.27 6.71 -18.64
C PHE A 150 -6.77 6.56 -18.41
N SER A 151 -5.98 6.66 -19.47
CA SER A 151 -4.53 6.69 -19.38
C SER A 151 -4.07 7.89 -18.52
N GLY A 152 -3.13 7.65 -17.59
CA GLY A 152 -2.66 8.61 -16.60
C GLY A 152 -3.46 8.64 -15.28
N ASP A 153 -4.59 7.91 -15.18
CA ASP A 153 -5.28 7.76 -13.91
C ASP A 153 -4.46 6.91 -12.94
N LEU A 154 -4.55 7.22 -11.65
CA LEU A 154 -4.04 6.37 -10.59
C LEU A 154 -5.19 5.52 -10.04
N VAL A 155 -5.06 4.20 -10.10
CA VAL A 155 -6.04 3.26 -9.54
C VAL A 155 -5.55 2.73 -8.20
N VAL A 156 -6.37 2.83 -7.16
CA VAL A 156 -6.11 2.23 -5.85
C VAL A 156 -6.60 0.80 -5.87
N ILE A 157 -5.71 -0.12 -5.54
CA ILE A 157 -5.95 -1.56 -5.59
C ILE A 157 -5.91 -2.13 -4.17
N ARG A 158 -6.94 -2.91 -3.86
CA ARG A 158 -6.99 -3.72 -2.65
C ARG A 158 -6.70 -5.17 -3.03
N PRO A 159 -5.67 -5.81 -2.44
CA PRO A 159 -5.39 -7.22 -2.66
C PRO A 159 -6.61 -8.09 -2.35
N PHE A 160 -6.74 -9.19 -3.07
CA PHE A 160 -7.81 -10.15 -2.82
C PHE A 160 -7.52 -10.99 -1.59
N PHE A 161 -8.52 -11.12 -0.72
CA PHE A 161 -8.61 -12.16 0.31
C PHE A 161 -9.52 -13.31 -0.14
N GLU A 162 -10.37 -13.05 -1.15
CA GLU A 162 -11.30 -14.01 -1.78
C GLU A 162 -11.19 -13.90 -3.30
N ALA A 163 -11.72 -14.88 -4.03
CA ALA A 163 -11.74 -14.85 -5.48
C ALA A 163 -12.56 -13.64 -6.01
N PRO A 164 -12.17 -13.03 -7.16
CA PRO A 164 -12.92 -11.94 -7.77
C PRO A 164 -14.36 -12.33 -8.10
N ARG A 165 -15.26 -11.35 -8.06
CA ARG A 165 -16.66 -11.49 -8.45
C ARG A 165 -16.91 -10.87 -9.81
N ASN A 166 -17.90 -11.38 -10.54
CA ASN A 166 -18.31 -10.80 -11.81
C ASN A 166 -18.64 -9.32 -11.68
N GLY A 167 -18.03 -8.50 -12.52
CA GLY A 167 -18.17 -7.04 -12.50
C GLY A 167 -17.09 -6.32 -11.67
N ASP A 168 -16.26 -7.03 -10.92
CA ASP A 168 -15.13 -6.39 -10.25
C ASP A 168 -14.13 -5.86 -11.28
N ILE A 169 -13.68 -4.63 -11.12
CA ILE A 169 -12.53 -4.11 -11.86
C ILE A 169 -11.28 -4.57 -11.12
N VAL A 170 -10.42 -5.31 -11.82
CA VAL A 170 -9.27 -6.00 -11.23
C VAL A 170 -7.97 -5.56 -11.89
N ALA A 171 -6.90 -5.54 -11.11
CA ALA A 171 -5.54 -5.53 -11.62
C ALA A 171 -5.04 -6.97 -11.72
N ALA A 172 -4.49 -7.33 -12.86
CA ALA A 172 -3.99 -8.68 -13.13
C ALA A 172 -2.85 -8.66 -14.13
N ALA A 173 -2.00 -9.69 -14.13
CA ALA A 173 -1.06 -9.96 -15.21
C ALA A 173 -1.45 -11.25 -15.95
N VAL A 174 -1.17 -11.29 -17.24
CA VAL A 174 -1.39 -12.47 -18.08
C VAL A 174 -0.12 -12.74 -18.86
N GLU A 175 0.55 -13.84 -18.54
CA GLU A 175 1.80 -14.21 -19.18
C GLU A 175 1.66 -14.29 -20.71
N GLY A 176 2.58 -13.62 -21.41
CA GLY A 176 2.61 -13.59 -22.88
C GLY A 176 1.60 -12.66 -23.55
N ILE A 177 0.67 -12.05 -22.79
CA ILE A 177 -0.34 -11.11 -23.32
C ILE A 177 -0.20 -9.74 -22.64
N GLU A 178 -0.27 -9.69 -21.31
CA GLU A 178 -0.14 -8.48 -20.49
C GLU A 178 0.77 -8.77 -19.28
N PRO A 179 2.06 -8.99 -19.51
CA PRO A 179 2.98 -9.44 -18.46
C PRO A 179 3.29 -8.31 -17.44
N GLU A 180 3.15 -7.05 -17.86
CA GLU A 180 3.41 -5.87 -17.01
C GLU A 180 2.19 -5.42 -16.20
N GLY A 181 1.13 -6.24 -16.19
CA GLY A 181 -0.11 -5.91 -15.51
C GLY A 181 -1.09 -5.14 -16.37
N THR A 182 -2.37 -5.37 -16.11
CA THR A 182 -3.49 -4.74 -16.81
C THR A 182 -4.67 -4.52 -15.88
N VAL A 183 -5.50 -3.53 -16.17
CA VAL A 183 -6.77 -3.28 -15.47
C VAL A 183 -7.92 -3.65 -16.40
N LYS A 184 -8.79 -4.55 -15.96
CA LYS A 184 -9.94 -5.05 -16.72
C LYS A 184 -11.09 -5.39 -15.78
N THR A 185 -12.27 -5.60 -16.33
CA THR A 185 -13.40 -6.15 -15.57
C THR A 185 -13.36 -7.67 -15.60
N TYR A 186 -13.40 -8.26 -14.40
CA TYR A 186 -13.48 -9.70 -14.24
C TYR A 186 -14.85 -10.23 -14.64
N LYS A 187 -14.87 -11.27 -15.49
CA LYS A 187 -16.09 -11.99 -15.88
C LYS A 187 -15.83 -13.49 -15.92
N LYS A 188 -16.62 -14.26 -15.17
CA LYS A 188 -16.60 -15.72 -15.15
C LYS A 188 -17.92 -16.25 -15.74
N VAL A 189 -17.81 -17.12 -16.72
CA VAL A 189 -18.94 -17.82 -17.36
C VAL A 189 -18.65 -19.32 -17.33
N GLY A 190 -19.35 -20.05 -16.47
CA GLY A 190 -19.06 -21.45 -16.23
C GLY A 190 -17.64 -21.65 -15.65
N ARG A 191 -16.79 -22.34 -16.41
CA ARG A 191 -15.37 -22.55 -16.05
C ARG A 191 -14.41 -21.54 -16.69
N ARG A 192 -14.90 -20.70 -17.63
CA ARG A 192 -14.06 -19.74 -18.33
C ARG A 192 -14.01 -18.41 -17.58
N VAL A 193 -12.82 -17.86 -17.48
CA VAL A 193 -12.54 -16.54 -16.93
C VAL A 193 -12.12 -15.60 -18.04
N TRP A 194 -12.65 -14.39 -18.01
CA TRP A 194 -12.37 -13.34 -18.98
C TRP A 194 -12.00 -12.05 -18.26
N LEU A 195 -11.00 -11.36 -18.78
CA LEU A 195 -10.67 -9.99 -18.47
C LEU A 195 -11.26 -9.09 -19.56
N MET A 196 -12.37 -8.42 -19.23
CA MET A 196 -13.18 -7.66 -20.16
C MET A 196 -12.73 -6.20 -20.23
N PRO A 197 -12.38 -5.67 -21.42
CA PRO A 197 -12.19 -4.24 -21.61
C PRO A 197 -13.56 -3.52 -21.63
N HIS A 198 -13.54 -2.22 -21.34
CA HIS A 198 -14.65 -1.29 -21.52
C HIS A 198 -14.37 -0.30 -22.67
N ASN A 199 -13.75 -0.78 -23.72
CA ASN A 199 -13.54 -0.05 -24.97
C ASN A 199 -13.69 -1.04 -26.14
N PRO A 200 -14.62 -0.81 -27.12
CA PRO A 200 -14.87 -1.72 -28.23
C PRO A 200 -13.64 -1.97 -29.12
N ALA A 201 -12.64 -1.08 -29.10
CA ALA A 201 -11.40 -1.26 -29.87
C ALA A 201 -10.49 -2.37 -29.29
N TYR A 202 -10.80 -2.88 -28.09
CA TYR A 202 -10.01 -3.90 -27.39
C TYR A 202 -10.76 -5.21 -27.28
N THR A 203 -10.07 -6.33 -27.44
CA THR A 203 -10.65 -7.67 -27.32
C THR A 203 -10.56 -8.20 -25.90
N PRO A 204 -11.55 -8.99 -25.43
CA PRO A 204 -11.45 -9.69 -24.14
C PRO A 204 -10.24 -10.62 -24.08
N ILE A 205 -9.57 -10.66 -22.93
CA ILE A 205 -8.39 -11.48 -22.68
C ILE A 205 -8.81 -12.74 -21.90
N PRO A 206 -8.39 -13.96 -22.30
CA PRO A 206 -8.57 -15.16 -21.51
C PRO A 206 -7.86 -15.04 -20.15
N GLY A 207 -8.60 -15.21 -19.07
CA GLY A 207 -8.11 -14.97 -17.70
C GLY A 207 -7.85 -16.24 -16.88
N GLU A 208 -7.90 -17.43 -17.51
CA GLU A 208 -7.68 -18.71 -16.79
C GLU A 208 -6.28 -18.84 -16.21
N LYS A 209 -5.29 -18.18 -16.83
CA LYS A 209 -3.89 -18.13 -16.37
C LYS A 209 -3.50 -16.76 -15.82
N ALA A 210 -4.48 -15.89 -15.58
CA ALA A 210 -4.19 -14.57 -15.01
C ALA A 210 -3.80 -14.68 -13.54
N GLU A 211 -2.74 -13.96 -13.17
CA GLU A 211 -2.40 -13.66 -11.79
C GLU A 211 -3.15 -12.40 -11.38
N PHE A 212 -4.03 -12.51 -10.38
CA PHE A 212 -4.86 -11.40 -9.91
C PHE A 212 -4.20 -10.72 -8.71
N PHE A 213 -3.88 -9.44 -8.86
CA PHE A 213 -3.24 -8.65 -7.81
C PHE A 213 -4.23 -8.07 -6.81
N GLY A 214 -5.42 -7.68 -7.29
CA GLY A 214 -6.44 -7.12 -6.42
C GLY A 214 -7.57 -6.45 -7.19
N LYS A 215 -8.50 -5.87 -6.41
CA LYS A 215 -9.66 -5.12 -6.91
C LYS A 215 -9.38 -3.63 -6.87
N VAL A 216 -9.74 -2.91 -7.92
CA VAL A 216 -9.78 -1.44 -7.95
C VAL A 216 -10.89 -0.97 -7.01
N VAL A 217 -10.54 -0.14 -6.03
CA VAL A 217 -11.46 0.42 -5.04
C VAL A 217 -11.65 1.93 -5.18
N ALA A 218 -10.71 2.62 -5.85
CA ALA A 218 -10.80 4.04 -6.16
C ALA A 218 -9.99 4.37 -7.41
N VAL A 219 -10.35 5.48 -8.05
CA VAL A 219 -9.62 6.08 -9.18
C VAL A 219 -9.36 7.54 -8.84
N LEU A 220 -8.12 7.97 -9.01
CA LEU A 220 -7.69 9.36 -8.82
C LEU A 220 -7.20 9.91 -10.14
N ARG A 221 -7.65 11.11 -10.47
CA ARG A 221 -7.23 11.85 -11.67
C ARG A 221 -6.82 13.25 -11.29
N GLN A 222 -5.66 13.66 -11.78
CA GLN A 222 -5.26 15.04 -11.78
C GLN A 222 -5.71 15.69 -13.10
N VAL A 223 -6.42 16.80 -13.02
CA VAL A 223 -7.00 17.52 -14.18
C VAL A 223 -6.22 18.79 -14.43
#